data_cd32b693a4e955e398ae3271200748c4
#
_entry.id   cd32b693a4e955e398ae3271200748c4
#
_cell.length_a   1.000
_cell.length_b   1.000
_cell.length_c   1.000
_cell.angle_alpha   90.00
_cell.angle_beta   90.00
_cell.angle_gamma   90.00
#
_symmetry.space_group_name_H-M   'P 1'
#
loop_
_entity.id
_entity.type
_entity.pdbx_description
1 polymer ?
#
loop_
_entity_poly.entity_id
_entity_poly.type
_entity_poly.pdbx_seq_one_letter_code
_entity_poly.pdbx_strand_id
1 'polypeptide(L)'
;MVEVAGVSPPEQTSAGLRTLVRQAALKRGPGMDRASALTNSLLDERYEVGKRLGEGGMSYVYLAKDVTNGETLAIKVLTPKLKEDKSSVERLRREAGLAMRLDHPNVCRILRLGETEDGLIYLVMPYLAGELLSDREVRQGALPLDLGVPLLVQMCRGLQHAHDLQIIHRDLKPENVMLVPDDKGPGGVRAVVMDFGLAKERRQEPEVAKLTATGIVLGTPEFMSPEQIRGKPLDPRSDVYALAIVAFEMFTGQLPFQGRNAQEMMIARLRGKPKLLREVKTDLPARLESVLGKAMALDPADRFASMQGFAEALEGAEESGVFAKLFRK
;
A
#
# COMPACT_ATOMS: atom_id res chain seq x y z
N MET A 1 18.20 -0.53 61.35
CA MET A 1 18.94 -0.24 60.13
C MET A 1 19.35 -1.57 59.55
N VAL A 2 18.72 -2.02 58.49
CA VAL A 2 19.13 -3.21 57.70
C VAL A 2 19.20 -2.72 56.27
N GLU A 3 20.41 -2.75 55.74
CA GLU A 3 20.81 -2.32 54.43
C GLU A 3 20.32 -3.35 53.39
N VAL A 4 19.46 -2.94 52.43
CA VAL A 4 19.00 -3.81 51.34
C VAL A 4 19.95 -3.62 50.18
N ALA A 5 20.77 -4.64 49.92
CA ALA A 5 21.70 -4.71 48.80
C ALA A 5 20.91 -4.75 47.49
N GLY A 6 21.21 -3.76 46.62
CA GLY A 6 20.68 -3.72 45.24
C GLY A 6 21.31 -4.82 44.39
N VAL A 7 20.46 -5.69 43.84
CA VAL A 7 20.83 -6.63 42.80
C VAL A 7 20.59 -5.95 41.45
N SER A 8 21.67 -5.58 40.76
CA SER A 8 21.61 -5.14 39.35
C SER A 8 21.25 -6.32 38.46
N PRO A 9 20.39 -6.12 37.43
CA PRO A 9 20.09 -7.20 36.46
C PRO A 9 21.34 -7.51 35.63
N PRO A 10 21.55 -8.77 35.23
CA PRO A 10 22.72 -9.17 34.47
C PRO A 10 22.71 -8.53 33.07
N GLU A 11 23.81 -7.85 32.73
CA GLU A 11 24.12 -7.43 31.36
C GLU A 11 24.16 -8.67 30.45
N GLN A 12 23.14 -8.82 29.64
CA GLN A 12 23.17 -9.80 28.54
C GLN A 12 24.14 -9.29 27.48
N THR A 13 25.35 -9.79 27.49
CA THR A 13 26.37 -9.48 26.48
C THR A 13 25.92 -9.95 25.10
N SER A 14 26.17 -9.14 24.07
CA SER A 14 25.82 -9.40 22.64
C SER A 14 26.27 -10.78 22.14
N ALA A 15 27.29 -11.37 22.76
CA ALA A 15 27.80 -12.72 22.49
C ALA A 15 26.83 -13.84 22.95
N GLY A 16 26.12 -13.66 24.05
CA GLY A 16 25.13 -14.62 24.54
C GLY A 16 23.89 -14.69 23.65
N LEU A 17 23.42 -13.53 23.14
CA LEU A 17 22.32 -13.45 22.18
C LEU A 17 22.69 -14.14 20.85
N ARG A 18 23.91 -13.94 20.35
CA ARG A 18 24.42 -14.58 19.11
C ARG A 18 24.42 -16.11 19.20
N THR A 19 24.77 -16.66 20.35
CA THR A 19 24.81 -18.11 20.58
C THR A 19 23.39 -18.70 20.68
N LEU A 20 22.46 -18.03 21.35
CA LEU A 20 21.05 -18.45 21.45
C LEU A 20 20.32 -18.39 20.11
N VAL A 21 20.55 -17.35 19.31
CA VAL A 21 19.98 -17.19 17.97
C VAL A 21 20.52 -18.25 17.02
N ARG A 22 21.81 -18.59 17.08
CA ARG A 22 22.43 -19.68 16.30
C ARG A 22 21.88 -21.05 16.66
N GLN A 23 21.62 -21.33 17.95
CA GLN A 23 21.00 -22.58 18.40
C GLN A 23 19.51 -22.67 18.05
N ALA A 24 18.77 -21.57 18.03
CA ALA A 24 17.37 -21.54 17.59
C ALA A 24 17.23 -21.79 16.09
N ALA A 25 18.18 -21.33 15.26
CA ALA A 25 18.21 -21.58 13.82
C ALA A 25 18.43 -23.05 13.46
N LEU A 26 19.15 -23.81 14.29
CA LEU A 26 19.47 -25.23 14.09
C LEU A 26 18.34 -26.22 14.49
N LYS A 27 17.29 -25.76 15.20
CA LYS A 27 16.19 -26.64 15.70
C LYS A 27 14.94 -26.64 14.82
N ARG A 28 14.97 -26.10 13.61
CA ARG A 28 13.80 -26.01 12.74
C ARG A 28 13.71 -27.21 11.82
N GLY A 29 12.58 -27.95 11.90
CA GLY A 29 12.30 -29.12 11.05
C GLY A 29 12.16 -28.76 9.57
N PRO A 30 12.38 -29.73 8.65
CA PRO A 30 12.22 -29.52 7.22
C PRO A 30 10.73 -29.29 6.89
N GLY A 31 10.40 -28.11 6.35
CA GLY A 31 9.05 -27.78 5.84
C GLY A 31 8.48 -26.42 6.20
N MET A 32 9.07 -25.68 7.13
CA MET A 32 8.61 -24.33 7.47
C MET A 32 9.30 -23.29 6.57
N ASP A 33 8.50 -22.51 5.84
CA ASP A 33 9.03 -21.37 5.07
C ASP A 33 9.76 -20.39 6.01
N ARG A 34 11.08 -20.24 5.82
CA ARG A 34 11.92 -19.37 6.66
C ARG A 34 11.39 -17.94 6.70
N ALA A 35 10.83 -17.45 5.59
CA ALA A 35 10.26 -16.12 5.52
C ALA A 35 9.09 -15.93 6.49
N SER A 36 8.33 -16.99 6.80
CA SER A 36 7.20 -16.94 7.73
C SER A 36 7.59 -17.07 9.21
N ALA A 37 8.85 -17.38 9.52
CA ALA A 37 9.32 -17.78 10.85
C ALA A 37 10.51 -16.95 11.37
N LEU A 38 10.58 -15.67 11.01
CA LEU A 38 11.68 -14.77 11.38
C LEU A 38 11.53 -14.13 12.77
N THR A 39 10.37 -14.20 13.40
CA THR A 39 10.14 -13.62 14.74
C THR A 39 11.23 -14.07 15.73
N ASN A 40 11.78 -13.13 16.49
CA ASN A 40 12.89 -13.32 17.44
C ASN A 40 14.20 -13.81 16.78
N SER A 41 14.45 -13.44 15.52
CA SER A 41 15.72 -13.69 14.83
C SER A 41 16.48 -12.38 14.60
N LEU A 42 17.77 -12.51 14.35
CA LEU A 42 18.64 -11.40 13.91
C LEU A 42 18.89 -11.56 12.41
N LEU A 43 18.44 -10.60 11.61
CA LEU A 43 18.60 -10.58 10.16
C LEU A 43 19.82 -9.74 9.80
N ASP A 44 20.74 -10.28 8.98
CA ASP A 44 22.00 -9.65 8.56
C ASP A 44 22.81 -9.05 9.73
N GLU A 45 22.81 -9.71 10.89
CA GLU A 45 23.48 -9.26 12.12
C GLU A 45 23.13 -7.82 12.57
N ARG A 46 22.09 -7.25 11.98
CA ARG A 46 21.69 -5.85 12.14
C ARG A 46 20.24 -5.65 12.60
N TYR A 47 19.30 -6.43 12.09
CA TYR A 47 17.91 -6.19 12.36
C TYR A 47 17.34 -7.26 13.29
N GLU A 48 17.03 -6.86 14.52
CA GLU A 48 16.30 -7.69 15.47
C GLU A 48 14.83 -7.75 15.04
N VAL A 49 14.41 -8.90 14.53
CA VAL A 49 13.06 -9.10 13.99
C VAL A 49 12.09 -9.43 15.11
N GLY A 50 11.10 -8.56 15.30
CA GLY A 50 10.03 -8.71 16.30
C GLY A 50 8.79 -9.42 15.76
N LYS A 51 7.62 -8.95 16.21
CA LYS A 51 6.33 -9.54 15.81
C LYS A 51 6.04 -9.33 14.32
N ARG A 52 5.32 -10.29 13.74
CA ARG A 52 4.76 -10.15 12.40
C ARG A 52 3.63 -9.12 12.42
N LEU A 53 3.69 -8.13 11.52
CA LEU A 53 2.70 -7.07 11.35
C LEU A 53 1.64 -7.44 10.32
N GLY A 54 2.02 -8.19 9.28
CA GLY A 54 1.12 -8.58 8.21
C GLY A 54 1.65 -9.72 7.36
N GLU A 55 0.75 -10.30 6.56
CA GLU A 55 1.02 -11.37 5.62
C GLU A 55 0.31 -11.05 4.30
N GLY A 56 1.03 -11.12 3.20
CA GLY A 56 0.51 -11.01 1.84
C GLY A 56 0.79 -12.27 1.04
N GLY A 57 0.21 -12.38 -0.15
CA GLY A 57 0.37 -13.58 -0.99
C GLY A 57 1.81 -13.92 -1.38
N MET A 58 2.74 -12.97 -1.28
CA MET A 58 4.15 -13.13 -1.69
C MET A 58 5.14 -12.51 -0.69
N SER A 59 4.70 -12.11 0.50
CA SER A 59 5.58 -11.45 1.48
C SER A 59 5.02 -11.51 2.89
N TYR A 60 5.92 -11.39 3.86
CA TYR A 60 5.62 -11.17 5.26
C TYR A 60 6.21 -9.84 5.70
N VAL A 61 5.47 -9.09 6.52
CA VAL A 61 5.95 -7.82 7.09
C VAL A 61 6.16 -8.00 8.57
N TYR A 62 7.33 -7.61 9.06
CA TYR A 62 7.72 -7.71 10.46
C TYR A 62 8.07 -6.35 11.03
N LEU A 63 7.73 -6.12 12.30
CA LEU A 63 8.34 -5.08 13.10
C LEU A 63 9.80 -5.48 13.36
N ALA A 64 10.73 -4.54 13.26
CA ALA A 64 12.13 -4.80 13.56
C ALA A 64 12.78 -3.60 14.25
N LYS A 65 13.93 -3.85 14.88
CA LYS A 65 14.78 -2.83 15.47
C LYS A 65 16.18 -2.91 14.86
N ASP A 66 16.69 -1.80 14.38
CA ASP A 66 18.10 -1.70 13.97
C ASP A 66 18.99 -1.66 15.22
N VAL A 67 19.81 -2.68 15.44
CA VAL A 67 20.65 -2.79 16.62
C VAL A 67 21.81 -1.77 16.64
N THR A 68 22.08 -1.11 15.50
CA THR A 68 23.17 -0.14 15.38
C THR A 68 22.78 1.25 15.87
N ASN A 69 21.51 1.65 15.73
CA ASN A 69 21.01 2.99 16.08
C ASN A 69 19.75 2.97 16.94
N GLY A 70 19.16 1.78 17.16
CA GLY A 70 17.95 1.60 17.98
C GLY A 70 16.64 1.99 17.27
N GLU A 71 16.68 2.30 15.97
CA GLU A 71 15.52 2.73 15.20
C GLU A 71 14.51 1.60 14.99
N THR A 72 13.22 1.93 15.13
CA THR A 72 12.12 0.99 14.86
C THR A 72 11.75 1.03 13.37
N LEU A 73 11.76 -0.14 12.76
CA LEU A 73 11.61 -0.34 11.32
C LEU A 73 10.53 -1.36 11.00
N ALA A 74 10.07 -1.38 9.76
CA ALA A 74 9.33 -2.48 9.18
C ALA A 74 10.21 -3.20 8.15
N ILE A 75 10.19 -4.53 8.19
CA ILE A 75 10.92 -5.36 7.22
C ILE A 75 9.92 -6.21 6.46
N LYS A 76 9.84 -6.00 5.16
CA LYS A 76 9.04 -6.80 4.22
C LYS A 76 9.91 -7.87 3.61
N VAL A 77 9.64 -9.12 3.94
CA VAL A 77 10.39 -10.29 3.50
C VAL A 77 9.63 -10.98 2.39
N LEU A 78 10.30 -11.23 1.28
CA LEU A 78 9.68 -11.87 0.12
C LEU A 78 9.75 -13.40 0.25
N THR A 79 8.67 -14.08 -0.17
CA THR A 79 8.61 -15.54 -0.12
C THR A 79 9.53 -16.18 -1.16
N PRO A 80 10.07 -17.40 -0.91
CA PRO A 80 10.96 -18.11 -1.84
C PRO A 80 10.37 -18.37 -3.24
N LYS A 81 9.05 -18.37 -3.38
CA LYS A 81 8.35 -18.52 -4.67
C LYS A 81 8.77 -17.50 -5.73
N LEU A 82 9.30 -16.33 -5.30
CA LEU A 82 9.87 -15.33 -6.21
C LEU A 82 11.24 -15.71 -6.77
N LYS A 83 11.96 -16.66 -6.14
CA LYS A 83 13.32 -17.07 -6.56
C LYS A 83 13.36 -18.07 -7.70
N GLU A 84 12.25 -18.74 -8.00
CA GLU A 84 12.20 -19.76 -9.05
C GLU A 84 12.50 -19.18 -10.45
N ASP A 85 12.40 -17.85 -10.60
CA ASP A 85 12.73 -17.14 -11.84
C ASP A 85 13.78 -16.03 -11.60
N LYS A 86 15.02 -16.26 -12.04
CA LYS A 86 16.13 -15.29 -11.96
C LYS A 86 15.78 -13.93 -12.57
N SER A 87 15.01 -13.92 -13.65
CA SER A 87 14.59 -12.68 -14.32
C SER A 87 13.65 -11.85 -13.43
N SER A 88 12.85 -12.49 -12.60
CA SER A 88 11.97 -11.81 -11.61
C SER A 88 12.76 -11.19 -10.48
N VAL A 89 13.85 -11.83 -10.03
CA VAL A 89 14.73 -11.27 -8.97
C VAL A 89 15.49 -10.05 -9.48
N GLU A 90 16.03 -10.10 -10.70
CA GLU A 90 16.75 -8.95 -11.30
C GLU A 90 15.83 -7.75 -11.52
N ARG A 91 14.60 -8.00 -12.00
CA ARG A 91 13.56 -6.95 -12.12
C ARG A 91 13.21 -6.35 -10.78
N LEU A 92 12.97 -7.18 -9.75
CA LEU A 92 12.70 -6.72 -8.40
C LEU A 92 13.82 -5.82 -7.86
N ARG A 93 15.09 -6.20 -8.06
CA ARG A 93 16.23 -5.37 -7.64
C ARG A 93 16.24 -4.01 -8.35
N ARG A 94 15.96 -4.02 -9.66
CA ARG A 94 15.87 -2.79 -10.46
C ARG A 94 14.73 -1.89 -9.97
N GLU A 95 13.55 -2.43 -9.74
CA GLU A 95 12.38 -1.69 -9.28
C GLU A 95 12.56 -1.18 -7.85
N ALA A 96 13.11 -2.00 -6.95
CA ALA A 96 13.46 -1.57 -5.60
C ALA A 96 14.49 -0.43 -5.65
N GLY A 97 15.50 -0.51 -6.54
CA GLY A 97 16.47 0.56 -6.75
C GLY A 97 15.83 1.87 -7.21
N LEU A 98 14.79 1.81 -8.05
CA LEU A 98 14.02 3.00 -8.43
C LEU A 98 13.18 3.51 -7.26
N ALA A 99 12.47 2.62 -6.55
CA ALA A 99 11.61 2.98 -5.42
C ALA A 99 12.40 3.55 -4.22
N MET A 100 13.68 3.19 -4.06
CA MET A 100 14.58 3.81 -3.06
C MET A 100 14.85 5.30 -3.33
N ARG A 101 14.57 5.80 -4.53
CA ARG A 101 14.67 7.23 -4.87
C ARG A 101 13.46 8.05 -4.43
N LEU A 102 12.37 7.37 -4.02
CA LEU A 102 11.17 8.03 -3.53
C LEU A 102 11.47 8.70 -2.19
N ASP A 103 11.36 10.01 -2.13
CA ASP A 103 11.53 10.82 -0.92
C ASP A 103 10.45 11.90 -0.86
N HIS A 104 9.29 11.55 -0.31
CA HIS A 104 8.15 12.43 -0.21
C HIS A 104 7.36 12.13 1.07
N PRO A 105 6.82 13.14 1.80
CA PRO A 105 6.11 12.92 3.06
C PRO A 105 4.89 12.00 2.94
N ASN A 106 4.28 11.90 1.78
CA ASN A 106 3.12 11.04 1.53
C ASN A 106 3.46 9.71 0.84
N VAL A 107 4.73 9.30 0.87
CA VAL A 107 5.21 8.01 0.33
C VAL A 107 6.05 7.29 1.38
N CYS A 108 5.81 5.99 1.58
CA CYS A 108 6.65 5.16 2.41
C CYS A 108 7.98 4.88 1.69
N ARG A 109 9.09 5.37 2.26
CA ARG A 109 10.43 5.20 1.69
C ARG A 109 10.89 3.75 1.83
N ILE A 110 11.66 3.27 0.86
CA ILE A 110 12.49 2.07 1.02
C ILE A 110 13.89 2.54 1.41
N LEU A 111 14.33 2.15 2.61
CA LEU A 111 15.64 2.52 3.15
C LEU A 111 16.74 1.60 2.62
N ARG A 112 16.42 0.31 2.43
CA ARG A 112 17.37 -0.70 1.99
C ARG A 112 16.66 -1.88 1.33
N LEU A 113 17.27 -2.42 0.29
CA LEU A 113 17.03 -3.77 -0.21
C LEU A 113 18.20 -4.65 0.30
N GLY A 114 17.90 -5.74 0.98
CA GLY A 114 18.87 -6.69 1.48
C GLY A 114 18.63 -8.09 0.94
N GLU A 115 19.68 -8.91 0.97
CA GLU A 115 19.64 -10.34 0.66
C GLU A 115 20.55 -11.07 1.64
N THR A 116 20.02 -12.05 2.33
CA THR A 116 20.79 -12.87 3.27
C THR A 116 21.65 -13.89 2.52
N GLU A 117 22.69 -14.46 3.16
CA GLU A 117 23.58 -15.47 2.58
C GLU A 117 22.84 -16.68 1.99
N ASP A 118 21.73 -17.09 2.61
CA ASP A 118 20.83 -18.16 2.12
C ASP A 118 19.81 -17.64 1.09
N GLY A 119 19.97 -16.37 0.68
CA GLY A 119 19.28 -15.72 -0.41
C GLY A 119 17.86 -15.26 -0.09
N LEU A 120 17.48 -15.00 1.15
CA LEU A 120 16.22 -14.38 1.52
C LEU A 120 16.28 -12.89 1.15
N ILE A 121 15.37 -12.41 0.29
CA ILE A 121 15.29 -11.02 -0.13
C ILE A 121 14.34 -10.27 0.80
N TYR A 122 14.74 -9.08 1.26
CA TYR A 122 13.94 -8.26 2.14
C TYR A 122 14.10 -6.76 1.86
N LEU A 123 13.06 -6.00 2.17
CA LEU A 123 13.03 -4.54 2.09
C LEU A 123 12.93 -3.97 3.50
N VAL A 124 13.75 -2.97 3.78
CA VAL A 124 13.71 -2.21 5.05
C VAL A 124 13.05 -0.88 4.79
N MET A 125 12.10 -0.51 5.63
CA MET A 125 11.35 0.74 5.55
C MET A 125 11.07 1.31 6.94
N PRO A 126 10.77 2.60 7.11
CA PRO A 126 10.33 3.15 8.39
C PRO A 126 9.09 2.41 8.89
N TYR A 127 9.02 2.17 10.19
CA TYR A 127 7.77 1.73 10.81
C TYR A 127 6.80 2.91 10.89
N LEU A 128 5.67 2.80 10.25
CA LEU A 128 4.62 3.82 10.27
C LEU A 128 3.64 3.49 11.40
N ALA A 129 3.74 4.21 12.52
CA ALA A 129 2.80 4.09 13.62
C ALA A 129 1.49 4.80 13.24
N GLY A 130 0.47 4.05 12.84
CA GLY A 130 -0.80 4.58 12.36
C GLY A 130 -1.84 3.47 12.17
N GLU A 131 -2.92 3.78 11.45
CA GLU A 131 -3.91 2.80 11.02
C GLU A 131 -4.01 2.77 9.49
N LEU A 132 -4.38 1.64 8.92
CA LEU A 132 -4.66 1.54 7.49
C LEU A 132 -5.93 2.33 7.15
N LEU A 133 -5.99 2.90 5.94
CA LEU A 133 -7.20 3.55 5.44
C LEU A 133 -8.38 2.55 5.43
N SER A 134 -8.14 1.30 5.03
CA SER A 134 -9.13 0.22 5.08
C SER A 134 -9.69 -0.02 6.49
N ASP A 135 -8.83 0.00 7.53
CA ASP A 135 -9.27 -0.18 8.92
C ASP A 135 -10.12 1.01 9.38
N ARG A 136 -9.75 2.23 8.94
CA ARG A 136 -10.52 3.44 9.18
C ARG A 136 -11.92 3.34 8.55
N GLU A 137 -11.99 2.91 7.29
CA GLU A 137 -13.25 2.73 6.56
C GLU A 137 -14.15 1.67 7.21
N VAL A 138 -13.58 0.55 7.63
CA VAL A 138 -14.33 -0.49 8.38
C VAL A 138 -14.87 0.06 9.70
N ARG A 139 -14.07 0.85 10.42
CA ARG A 139 -14.43 1.38 11.75
C ARG A 139 -15.41 2.54 11.70
N GLN A 140 -15.29 3.44 10.71
CA GLN A 140 -16.05 4.69 10.65
C GLN A 140 -17.09 4.71 9.52
N GLY A 141 -17.00 3.79 8.55
CA GLY A 141 -17.76 3.87 7.30
C GLY A 141 -17.26 5.00 6.40
N ALA A 142 -18.15 5.57 5.62
CA ALA A 142 -17.83 6.65 4.69
C ALA A 142 -17.26 7.89 5.40
N LEU A 143 -16.11 8.38 4.91
CA LEU A 143 -15.46 9.56 5.46
C LEU A 143 -16.16 10.85 5.02
N PRO A 144 -16.16 11.91 5.86
CA PRO A 144 -16.66 13.22 5.48
C PRO A 144 -15.71 13.92 4.48
N LEU A 145 -16.24 14.87 3.70
CA LEU A 145 -15.47 15.53 2.62
C LEU A 145 -14.27 16.33 3.14
N ASP A 146 -14.46 17.04 4.24
CA ASP A 146 -13.43 17.87 4.88
C ASP A 146 -12.23 17.07 5.41
N LEU A 147 -12.39 15.76 5.61
CA LEU A 147 -11.31 14.83 5.90
C LEU A 147 -10.82 14.12 4.65
N GLY A 148 -11.73 13.59 3.85
CA GLY A 148 -11.39 12.71 2.73
C GLY A 148 -10.72 13.43 1.57
N VAL A 149 -11.19 14.65 1.19
CA VAL A 149 -10.58 15.40 0.08
C VAL A 149 -9.12 15.78 0.38
N PRO A 150 -8.77 16.37 1.53
CA PRO A 150 -7.38 16.65 1.85
C PRO A 150 -6.48 15.40 1.89
N LEU A 151 -6.98 14.25 2.37
CA LEU A 151 -6.23 12.99 2.34
C LEU A 151 -5.98 12.50 0.91
N LEU A 152 -6.99 12.58 0.03
CA LEU A 152 -6.84 12.25 -1.39
C LEU A 152 -5.82 13.16 -2.09
N VAL A 153 -5.83 14.46 -1.79
CA VAL A 153 -4.85 15.41 -2.31
C VAL A 153 -3.42 15.05 -1.85
N GLN A 154 -3.25 14.63 -0.60
CA GLN A 154 -1.96 14.16 -0.10
C GLN A 154 -1.50 12.89 -0.86
N MET A 155 -2.40 11.93 -1.09
CA MET A 155 -2.10 10.74 -1.90
C MET A 155 -1.73 11.11 -3.34
N CYS A 156 -2.46 12.05 -3.96
CA CYS A 156 -2.13 12.56 -5.30
C CYS A 156 -0.72 13.15 -5.35
N ARG A 157 -0.30 13.95 -4.35
CA ARG A 157 1.04 14.54 -4.28
C ARG A 157 2.12 13.47 -4.19
N GLY A 158 1.94 12.46 -3.34
CA GLY A 158 2.86 11.33 -3.23
C GLY A 158 2.97 10.51 -4.52
N LEU A 159 1.84 10.24 -5.18
CA LEU A 159 1.80 9.52 -6.46
C LEU A 159 2.38 10.36 -7.59
N GLN A 160 2.15 11.68 -7.63
CA GLN A 160 2.77 12.56 -8.62
C GLN A 160 4.29 12.52 -8.50
N HIS A 161 4.84 12.60 -7.27
CA HIS A 161 6.29 12.46 -7.06
C HIS A 161 6.83 11.14 -7.61
N ALA A 162 6.12 10.03 -7.45
CA ALA A 162 6.51 8.74 -8.02
C ALA A 162 6.45 8.74 -9.55
N HIS A 163 5.39 9.33 -10.12
CA HIS A 163 5.21 9.43 -11.57
C HIS A 163 6.30 10.29 -12.23
N ASP A 164 6.75 11.37 -11.59
CA ASP A 164 7.87 12.19 -12.06
C ASP A 164 9.18 11.40 -12.13
N LEU A 165 9.33 10.36 -11.29
CA LEU A 165 10.43 9.40 -11.31
C LEU A 165 10.15 8.17 -12.20
N GLN A 166 9.08 8.20 -13.00
CA GLN A 166 8.65 7.11 -13.90
C GLN A 166 8.25 5.84 -13.15
N ILE A 167 7.76 5.96 -11.90
CA ILE A 167 7.29 4.85 -11.08
C ILE A 167 5.77 4.91 -11.02
N ILE A 168 5.11 3.84 -11.46
CA ILE A 168 3.65 3.64 -11.38
C ILE A 168 3.38 2.71 -10.22
N HIS A 169 2.37 3.03 -9.39
CA HIS A 169 2.05 2.25 -8.18
C HIS A 169 1.45 0.86 -8.50
N ARG A 170 0.53 0.77 -9.46
CA ARG A 170 -0.07 -0.46 -10.00
C ARG A 170 -0.96 -1.27 -9.06
N ASP A 171 -0.95 -0.99 -7.76
CA ASP A 171 -1.72 -1.72 -6.73
C ASP A 171 -2.29 -0.77 -5.68
N LEU A 172 -2.83 0.36 -6.12
CA LEU A 172 -3.41 1.33 -5.22
C LEU A 172 -4.75 0.83 -4.70
N LYS A 173 -4.89 0.81 -3.36
CA LYS A 173 -6.07 0.35 -2.62
C LYS A 173 -5.98 0.83 -1.17
N PRO A 174 -7.08 0.84 -0.39
CA PRO A 174 -7.08 1.34 0.98
C PRO A 174 -6.07 0.63 1.90
N GLU A 175 -5.79 -0.66 1.71
CA GLU A 175 -4.80 -1.42 2.48
C GLU A 175 -3.36 -0.97 2.23
N ASN A 176 -3.10 -0.23 1.15
CA ASN A 176 -1.79 0.31 0.81
C ASN A 176 -1.66 1.79 1.16
N VAL A 177 -2.55 2.32 2.01
CA VAL A 177 -2.50 3.68 2.53
C VAL A 177 -2.49 3.65 4.05
N MET A 178 -1.44 4.20 4.67
CA MET A 178 -1.33 4.38 6.11
C MET A 178 -1.72 5.80 6.50
N LEU A 179 -2.58 5.94 7.50
CA LEU A 179 -2.92 7.19 8.15
C LEU A 179 -2.06 7.33 9.41
N VAL A 180 -1.02 8.14 9.32
CA VAL A 180 -0.10 8.39 10.44
C VAL A 180 -0.50 9.65 11.22
N PRO A 181 -0.36 9.68 12.56
CA PRO A 181 -0.60 10.90 13.34
C PRO A 181 0.21 12.08 12.81
N ASP A 182 -0.47 13.22 12.63
CA ASP A 182 0.13 14.49 12.21
C ASP A 182 -0.75 15.65 12.69
N ASP A 183 -0.31 16.39 13.69
CA ASP A 183 -1.09 17.47 14.31
C ASP A 183 -1.47 18.59 13.32
N LYS A 184 -0.75 18.70 12.20
CA LYS A 184 -1.03 19.68 11.13
C LYS A 184 -1.87 19.09 10.00
N GLY A 185 -2.09 17.78 10.03
CA GLY A 185 -2.84 17.09 9.00
C GLY A 185 -4.36 17.17 9.19
N PRO A 186 -5.14 16.88 8.15
CA PRO A 186 -6.60 16.84 8.22
C PRO A 186 -7.03 15.77 9.23
N GLY A 187 -7.90 16.16 10.18
CA GLY A 187 -8.32 15.26 11.25
C GLY A 187 -7.20 14.71 12.13
N GLY A 188 -6.05 15.41 12.22
CA GLY A 188 -4.89 14.97 13.02
C GLY A 188 -4.07 13.85 12.39
N VAL A 189 -4.20 13.60 11.08
CA VAL A 189 -3.48 12.52 10.38
C VAL A 189 -2.93 12.95 9.02
N ARG A 190 -1.94 12.20 8.53
CA ARG A 190 -1.35 12.34 7.21
C ARG A 190 -1.40 11.00 6.48
N ALA A 191 -1.82 11.04 5.21
CA ALA A 191 -1.82 9.85 4.35
C ALA A 191 -0.42 9.55 3.83
N VAL A 192 -0.02 8.28 3.91
CA VAL A 192 1.25 7.76 3.38
C VAL A 192 0.95 6.56 2.49
N VAL A 193 1.23 6.67 1.21
CA VAL A 193 1.09 5.58 0.23
C VAL A 193 2.25 4.61 0.40
N MET A 194 1.93 3.32 0.49
CA MET A 194 2.87 2.22 0.71
C MET A 194 2.85 1.25 -0.47
N ASP A 195 3.84 0.35 -0.50
CA ASP A 195 3.84 -0.83 -1.38
C ASP A 195 3.71 -0.52 -2.88
N PHE A 196 4.52 0.40 -3.39
CA PHE A 196 4.71 0.58 -4.83
C PHE A 196 5.06 -0.77 -5.46
N GLY A 197 4.24 -1.21 -6.39
CA GLY A 197 4.06 -2.57 -6.93
C GLY A 197 5.28 -3.40 -7.36
N LEU A 198 6.34 -3.42 -6.56
CA LEU A 198 7.61 -4.11 -6.79
C LEU A 198 7.48 -5.61 -7.13
N ALA A 199 6.34 -6.23 -6.83
CA ALA A 199 6.11 -7.65 -7.07
C ALA A 199 5.13 -7.95 -8.22
N LYS A 200 4.51 -6.94 -8.84
CA LYS A 200 3.38 -7.13 -9.79
C LYS A 200 3.75 -7.10 -11.28
N GLU A 201 4.98 -6.73 -11.64
CA GLU A 201 5.41 -6.76 -13.05
C GLU A 201 5.45 -8.16 -13.69
N ARG A 202 5.22 -9.21 -12.90
CA ARG A 202 5.18 -10.60 -13.38
C ARG A 202 4.05 -10.88 -14.39
N ARG A 203 3.19 -9.89 -14.69
CA ARG A 203 1.95 -10.13 -15.43
C ARG A 203 1.92 -9.42 -16.77
N GLN A 204 2.59 -9.99 -17.77
CA GLN A 204 2.39 -9.65 -19.18
C GLN A 204 1.14 -10.31 -19.78
N GLU A 205 0.49 -11.22 -19.05
CA GLU A 205 -0.74 -11.86 -19.51
C GLU A 205 -1.98 -11.15 -18.95
N PRO A 206 -3.03 -10.99 -19.75
CA PRO A 206 -4.29 -10.40 -19.29
C PRO A 206 -4.85 -11.15 -18.08
N GLU A 207 -5.26 -10.43 -17.04
CA GLU A 207 -5.84 -11.05 -15.83
C GLU A 207 -7.11 -11.86 -16.16
N VAL A 208 -7.87 -11.40 -17.15
CA VAL A 208 -9.04 -12.16 -17.65
C VAL A 208 -8.62 -13.51 -18.23
N ALA A 209 -7.51 -13.59 -18.98
CA ALA A 209 -7.02 -14.85 -19.54
C ALA A 209 -6.55 -15.81 -18.42
N LYS A 210 -5.90 -15.29 -17.37
CA LYS A 210 -5.51 -16.10 -16.20
C LYS A 210 -6.72 -16.62 -15.44
N LEU A 211 -7.72 -15.78 -15.23
CA LEU A 211 -8.96 -16.18 -14.56
C LEU A 211 -9.68 -17.30 -15.31
N THR A 212 -9.73 -17.24 -16.65
CA THR A 212 -10.35 -18.29 -17.46
C THR A 212 -9.57 -19.59 -17.48
N ALA A 213 -8.23 -19.51 -17.34
CA ALA A 213 -7.36 -20.69 -17.37
C ALA A 213 -7.24 -21.40 -16.00
N THR A 214 -7.24 -20.65 -14.90
CA THR A 214 -6.95 -21.19 -13.56
C THR A 214 -8.09 -21.02 -12.55
N GLY A 215 -9.09 -20.20 -12.81
CA GLY A 215 -10.13 -19.80 -11.85
C GLY A 215 -9.65 -18.97 -10.67
N ILE A 216 -8.34 -18.66 -10.60
CA ILE A 216 -7.70 -17.95 -9.48
C ILE A 216 -7.31 -16.54 -9.93
N VAL A 217 -7.91 -15.51 -9.30
CA VAL A 217 -7.44 -14.13 -9.39
C VAL A 217 -6.39 -13.92 -8.31
N LEU A 218 -5.17 -13.65 -8.71
CA LEU A 218 -4.12 -13.34 -7.75
C LEU A 218 -4.07 -11.81 -7.55
N GLY A 219 -4.61 -11.31 -6.46
CA GLY A 219 -4.68 -9.88 -6.08
C GLY A 219 -6.10 -9.43 -5.83
N THR A 220 -6.25 -8.15 -5.52
CA THR A 220 -7.51 -7.47 -5.24
C THR A 220 -8.00 -6.85 -6.56
N PRO A 221 -8.88 -7.51 -7.33
CA PRO A 221 -9.30 -7.00 -8.65
C PRO A 221 -10.16 -5.74 -8.55
N GLU A 222 -10.61 -5.39 -7.35
CA GLU A 222 -11.57 -4.32 -7.05
C GLU A 222 -11.07 -2.92 -7.44
N PHE A 223 -9.76 -2.73 -7.53
CA PHE A 223 -9.13 -1.42 -7.83
C PHE A 223 -8.38 -1.40 -9.17
N MET A 224 -8.31 -2.53 -9.88
CA MET A 224 -7.60 -2.62 -11.17
C MET A 224 -8.22 -1.72 -12.22
N SER A 225 -7.39 -1.03 -13.00
CA SER A 225 -7.82 -0.28 -14.16
C SER A 225 -8.19 -1.20 -15.34
N PRO A 226 -9.03 -0.75 -16.30
CA PRO A 226 -9.39 -1.53 -17.47
C PRO A 226 -8.19 -2.02 -18.30
N GLU A 227 -7.15 -1.20 -18.42
CA GLU A 227 -5.90 -1.56 -19.11
C GLU A 227 -5.11 -2.63 -18.37
N GLN A 228 -5.09 -2.61 -17.02
CA GLN A 228 -4.50 -3.69 -16.21
C GLN A 228 -5.22 -5.02 -16.45
N ILE A 229 -6.55 -5.00 -16.42
CA ILE A 229 -7.38 -6.19 -16.67
C ILE A 229 -7.11 -6.76 -18.08
N ARG A 230 -6.89 -5.89 -19.07
CA ARG A 230 -6.61 -6.27 -20.46
C ARG A 230 -5.14 -6.65 -20.71
N GLY A 231 -4.25 -6.50 -19.72
CA GLY A 231 -2.81 -6.73 -19.89
C GLY A 231 -2.14 -5.74 -20.86
N LYS A 232 -2.68 -4.52 -21.00
CA LYS A 232 -2.10 -3.46 -21.83
C LYS A 232 -0.96 -2.75 -21.09
N PRO A 233 -0.06 -2.07 -21.82
CA PRO A 233 0.92 -1.18 -21.18
C PRO A 233 0.24 -0.17 -20.27
N LEU A 234 0.85 0.05 -19.10
CA LEU A 234 0.33 0.95 -18.07
C LEU A 234 1.08 2.29 -18.13
N ASP A 235 0.36 3.35 -17.82
CA ASP A 235 0.90 4.67 -17.60
C ASP A 235 0.35 5.28 -16.28
N PRO A 236 0.80 6.48 -15.86
CA PRO A 236 0.34 7.15 -14.65
C PRO A 236 -1.18 7.25 -14.49
N ARG A 237 -1.93 7.28 -15.57
CA ARG A 237 -3.41 7.38 -15.58
C ARG A 237 -4.10 6.11 -15.08
N SER A 238 -3.38 4.98 -15.01
CA SER A 238 -3.87 3.76 -14.34
C SER A 238 -4.01 3.96 -12.84
N ASP A 239 -3.08 4.69 -12.21
CA ASP A 239 -3.17 5.03 -10.78
C ASP A 239 -4.25 6.11 -10.54
N VAL A 240 -4.50 7.03 -11.48
CA VAL A 240 -5.62 7.98 -11.41
C VAL A 240 -6.95 7.24 -11.31
N TYR A 241 -7.13 6.21 -12.15
CA TYR A 241 -8.32 5.37 -12.13
C TYR A 241 -8.48 4.63 -10.79
N ALA A 242 -7.41 4.00 -10.31
CA ALA A 242 -7.44 3.27 -9.05
C ALA A 242 -7.73 4.19 -7.85
N LEU A 243 -7.11 5.39 -7.80
CA LEU A 243 -7.36 6.36 -6.74
C LEU A 243 -8.81 6.90 -6.78
N ALA A 244 -9.41 7.02 -7.95
CA ALA A 244 -10.81 7.41 -8.07
C ALA A 244 -11.76 6.34 -7.50
N ILE A 245 -11.43 5.05 -7.63
CA ILE A 245 -12.18 3.96 -6.98
C ILE A 245 -12.02 4.03 -5.46
N VAL A 246 -10.80 4.23 -4.96
CA VAL A 246 -10.55 4.45 -3.52
C VAL A 246 -11.36 5.65 -3.02
N ALA A 247 -11.37 6.77 -3.75
CA ALA A 247 -12.15 7.95 -3.40
C ALA A 247 -13.66 7.68 -3.35
N PHE A 248 -14.17 6.93 -4.33
CA PHE A 248 -15.58 6.56 -4.36
C PHE A 248 -15.95 5.73 -3.12
N GLU A 249 -15.16 4.70 -2.81
CA GLU A 249 -15.35 3.86 -1.63
C GLU A 249 -15.24 4.67 -0.35
N MET A 250 -14.21 5.51 -0.23
CA MET A 250 -13.99 6.39 0.92
C MET A 250 -15.19 7.29 1.23
N PHE A 251 -15.86 7.84 0.22
CA PHE A 251 -17.00 8.75 0.41
C PHE A 251 -18.35 8.05 0.52
N THR A 252 -18.48 6.82 0.04
CA THR A 252 -19.77 6.11 -0.02
C THR A 252 -19.83 4.86 0.84
N GLY A 253 -18.68 4.29 1.22
CA GLY A 253 -18.57 2.95 1.84
C GLY A 253 -18.90 1.82 0.87
N GLN A 254 -18.94 2.06 -0.45
CA GLN A 254 -19.25 1.08 -1.48
C GLN A 254 -18.31 1.20 -2.67
N LEU A 255 -18.07 0.09 -3.37
CA LEU A 255 -17.37 0.10 -4.65
C LEU A 255 -18.28 0.58 -5.79
N PRO A 256 -17.73 1.35 -6.78
CA PRO A 256 -18.51 1.87 -7.90
C PRO A 256 -18.92 0.78 -8.91
N PHE A 257 -18.17 -0.32 -8.96
CA PHE A 257 -18.47 -1.47 -9.78
C PHE A 257 -18.82 -2.67 -8.90
N GLN A 258 -19.89 -3.37 -9.25
CA GLN A 258 -20.36 -4.52 -8.51
C GLN A 258 -20.33 -5.78 -9.35
N GLY A 259 -20.12 -6.91 -8.70
CA GLY A 259 -20.16 -8.24 -9.25
C GLY A 259 -20.25 -9.26 -8.13
N ARG A 260 -20.85 -10.42 -8.40
CA ARG A 260 -20.99 -11.53 -7.43
C ARG A 260 -19.66 -12.25 -7.18
N ASN A 261 -18.69 -12.01 -8.05
CA ASN A 261 -17.34 -12.58 -7.98
C ASN A 261 -16.35 -11.67 -8.72
N ALA A 262 -15.07 -11.96 -8.59
CA ALA A 262 -13.98 -11.20 -9.20
C ALA A 262 -14.13 -11.04 -10.74
N GLN A 263 -14.60 -12.08 -11.41
CA GLN A 263 -14.80 -12.06 -12.86
C GLN A 263 -15.89 -11.06 -13.28
N GLU A 264 -17.04 -11.10 -12.61
CA GLU A 264 -18.13 -10.15 -12.87
C GLU A 264 -17.70 -8.70 -12.57
N MET A 265 -16.94 -8.49 -11.50
CA MET A 265 -16.37 -7.18 -11.20
C MET A 265 -15.40 -6.67 -12.26
N MET A 266 -14.51 -7.50 -12.79
CA MET A 266 -13.63 -7.14 -13.90
C MET A 266 -14.44 -6.83 -15.17
N ILE A 267 -15.46 -7.63 -15.50
CA ILE A 267 -16.34 -7.40 -16.66
C ILE A 267 -17.09 -6.07 -16.50
N ALA A 268 -17.59 -5.75 -15.30
CA ALA A 268 -18.28 -4.48 -15.05
C ALA A 268 -17.38 -3.27 -15.34
N ARG A 269 -16.08 -3.33 -14.94
CA ARG A 269 -15.11 -2.29 -15.27
C ARG A 269 -14.81 -2.19 -16.76
N LEU A 270 -14.68 -3.33 -17.43
CA LEU A 270 -14.46 -3.35 -18.88
C LEU A 270 -15.64 -2.78 -19.68
N ARG A 271 -16.85 -2.76 -19.09
CA ARG A 271 -18.03 -2.09 -19.65
C ARG A 271 -18.05 -0.58 -19.38
N GLY A 272 -17.23 -0.09 -18.42
CA GLY A 272 -17.06 1.32 -18.14
C GLY A 272 -18.28 2.04 -17.59
N LYS A 273 -19.17 1.35 -16.87
CA LYS A 273 -20.40 1.92 -16.30
C LYS A 273 -20.34 1.82 -14.75
N PRO A 274 -19.66 2.75 -14.07
CA PRO A 274 -19.68 2.82 -12.61
C PRO A 274 -21.08 3.28 -12.13
N LYS A 275 -21.45 2.94 -10.91
CA LYS A 275 -22.52 3.65 -10.20
C LYS A 275 -22.19 5.13 -10.10
N LEU A 276 -23.19 5.99 -10.20
CA LEU A 276 -22.99 7.40 -9.91
C LEU A 276 -22.81 7.62 -8.41
N LEU A 277 -21.93 8.55 -8.05
CA LEU A 277 -21.63 8.84 -6.65
C LEU A 277 -22.89 9.24 -5.88
N ARG A 278 -23.75 10.05 -6.51
CA ARG A 278 -24.99 10.58 -5.93
C ARG A 278 -26.18 9.61 -6.00
N GLU A 279 -26.08 8.52 -6.75
CA GLU A 279 -27.00 7.39 -6.63
C GLU A 279 -26.83 6.66 -5.30
N VAL A 280 -25.57 6.63 -4.76
CA VAL A 280 -25.25 6.00 -3.49
C VAL A 280 -25.43 6.97 -2.31
N LYS A 281 -24.99 8.22 -2.48
CA LYS A 281 -25.01 9.24 -1.42
C LYS A 281 -25.40 10.61 -2.00
N THR A 282 -26.69 10.93 -1.92
CA THR A 282 -27.33 12.06 -2.63
C THR A 282 -26.87 13.44 -2.17
N ASP A 283 -26.30 13.54 -0.96
CA ASP A 283 -25.81 14.78 -0.32
C ASP A 283 -24.41 15.19 -0.80
N LEU A 284 -23.72 14.33 -1.56
CA LEU A 284 -22.40 14.67 -2.11
C LEU A 284 -22.51 15.67 -3.26
N PRO A 285 -21.49 16.54 -3.45
CA PRO A 285 -21.48 17.54 -4.52
C PRO A 285 -21.54 16.91 -5.92
N ALA A 286 -22.35 17.46 -6.82
CA ALA A 286 -22.40 17.02 -8.22
C ALA A 286 -21.05 17.21 -8.92
N ARG A 287 -20.26 18.20 -8.54
CA ARG A 287 -18.92 18.41 -9.08
C ARG A 287 -17.97 17.29 -8.70
N LEU A 288 -18.05 16.75 -7.46
CA LEU A 288 -17.25 15.59 -7.05
C LEU A 288 -17.63 14.35 -7.87
N GLU A 289 -18.95 14.12 -8.12
CA GLU A 289 -19.40 13.04 -9.00
C GLU A 289 -18.79 13.16 -10.40
N SER A 290 -18.79 14.37 -10.98
CA SER A 290 -18.20 14.61 -12.29
C SER A 290 -16.68 14.39 -12.30
N VAL A 291 -15.98 14.81 -11.23
CA VAL A 291 -14.52 14.61 -11.10
C VAL A 291 -14.18 13.11 -11.02
N LEU A 292 -14.88 12.37 -10.15
CA LEU A 292 -14.63 10.92 -10.01
C LEU A 292 -15.06 10.17 -11.29
N GLY A 293 -16.16 10.55 -11.92
CA GLY A 293 -16.61 9.98 -13.20
C GLY A 293 -15.57 10.15 -14.31
N LYS A 294 -14.95 11.35 -14.43
CA LYS A 294 -13.84 11.58 -15.37
C LYS A 294 -12.62 10.73 -15.03
N ALA A 295 -12.21 10.66 -13.76
CA ALA A 295 -11.05 9.86 -13.34
C ALA A 295 -11.27 8.36 -13.59
N MET A 296 -12.51 7.86 -13.52
CA MET A 296 -12.90 6.47 -13.82
C MET A 296 -13.27 6.23 -15.30
N ALA A 297 -12.97 7.15 -16.22
CA ALA A 297 -13.24 6.94 -17.64
C ALA A 297 -12.57 5.65 -18.15
N LEU A 298 -13.25 4.95 -19.08
CA LEU A 298 -12.78 3.67 -19.63
C LEU A 298 -11.47 3.84 -20.41
N ASP A 299 -11.41 4.90 -21.26
CA ASP A 299 -10.20 5.24 -22.01
C ASP A 299 -9.28 6.11 -21.11
N PRO A 300 -8.00 5.74 -20.92
CA PRO A 300 -7.05 6.59 -20.22
C PRO A 300 -6.93 8.01 -20.78
N ALA A 301 -7.19 8.22 -22.10
CA ALA A 301 -7.13 9.54 -22.72
C ALA A 301 -8.20 10.50 -22.20
N ASP A 302 -9.33 9.99 -21.73
CA ASP A 302 -10.45 10.78 -21.20
C ASP A 302 -10.28 11.13 -19.71
N ARG A 303 -9.29 10.54 -19.03
CA ARG A 303 -8.98 10.78 -17.61
C ARG A 303 -8.19 12.07 -17.42
N PHE A 304 -7.84 12.37 -16.16
CA PHE A 304 -6.83 13.39 -15.85
C PHE A 304 -5.46 12.92 -16.33
N ALA A 305 -4.71 13.81 -16.95
CA ALA A 305 -3.38 13.50 -17.49
C ALA A 305 -2.32 13.26 -16.39
N SER A 306 -2.56 13.80 -15.18
CA SER A 306 -1.65 13.72 -14.05
C SER A 306 -2.41 13.64 -12.73
N MET A 307 -1.73 13.19 -11.67
CA MET A 307 -2.25 13.23 -10.29
C MET A 307 -2.43 14.66 -9.81
N GLN A 308 -1.59 15.60 -10.25
CA GLN A 308 -1.75 17.01 -9.92
C GLN A 308 -3.08 17.55 -10.46
N GLY A 309 -3.42 17.32 -11.74
CA GLY A 309 -4.69 17.78 -12.30
C GLY A 309 -5.90 17.12 -11.65
N PHE A 310 -5.76 15.90 -11.17
CA PHE A 310 -6.80 15.23 -10.37
C PHE A 310 -6.96 15.87 -8.99
N ALA A 311 -5.86 16.18 -8.30
CA ALA A 311 -5.87 16.87 -7.00
C ALA A 311 -6.56 18.24 -7.08
N GLU A 312 -6.19 19.06 -8.06
CA GLU A 312 -6.80 20.39 -8.30
C GLU A 312 -8.32 20.29 -8.54
N ALA A 313 -8.75 19.27 -9.28
CA ALA A 313 -10.17 19.04 -9.52
C ALA A 313 -10.92 18.60 -8.24
N LEU A 314 -10.30 17.79 -7.36
CA LEU A 314 -10.86 17.39 -6.07
C LEU A 314 -11.00 18.59 -5.13
N GLU A 315 -9.95 19.42 -4.97
CA GLU A 315 -10.00 20.65 -4.16
C GLU A 315 -11.12 21.59 -4.64
N GLY A 316 -11.21 21.84 -5.93
CA GLY A 316 -12.28 22.66 -6.49
C GLY A 316 -13.69 22.06 -6.33
N ALA A 317 -13.83 20.74 -6.13
CA ALA A 317 -15.13 20.11 -5.87
C ALA A 317 -15.59 20.30 -4.43
N GLU A 318 -14.67 20.37 -3.46
CA GLU A 318 -14.95 20.66 -2.06
C GLU A 318 -15.45 22.09 -1.86
N GLU A 319 -14.75 23.07 -2.40
CA GLU A 319 -15.10 24.49 -2.29
C GLU A 319 -16.54 24.77 -2.75
N SER A 320 -16.96 24.16 -3.85
CA SER A 320 -18.35 24.33 -4.34
C SER A 320 -19.40 23.76 -3.38
N GLY A 321 -19.05 22.74 -2.59
CA GLY A 321 -19.91 22.16 -1.55
C GLY A 321 -20.08 23.05 -0.31
N VAL A 322 -19.02 23.74 0.10
CA VAL A 322 -19.01 24.67 1.24
C VAL A 322 -19.81 25.94 0.90
N PHE A 323 -19.61 26.53 -0.27
CA PHE A 323 -20.36 27.69 -0.73
C PHE A 323 -21.87 27.39 -0.88
N ALA A 324 -22.25 26.19 -1.37
CA ALA A 324 -23.65 25.80 -1.46
C ALA A 324 -24.36 25.67 -0.10
N LYS A 325 -23.63 25.36 0.98
CA LYS A 325 -24.18 25.33 2.36
C LYS A 325 -24.35 26.73 2.94
N LEU A 326 -23.52 27.69 2.58
CA LEU A 326 -23.58 29.09 3.06
C LEU A 326 -24.77 29.85 2.45
N PHE A 327 -25.23 29.51 1.23
CA PHE A 327 -26.33 30.17 0.53
C PHE A 327 -27.67 29.44 0.64
N ARG A 328 -27.78 28.35 1.46
CA ARG A 328 -29.02 27.62 1.77
C ARG A 328 -29.60 27.99 3.12
N LYS A 329 -29.29 29.16 3.67
CA LYS A 329 -29.99 29.71 4.87
C LYS A 329 -31.02 30.73 4.45
#